data_6174658724c963a315b2830f3a0b8e91
#
_entry.id   6174658724c963a315b2830f3a0b8e91
#
_cell.length_a   1.000
_cell.length_b   1.000
_cell.length_c   1.000
_cell.angle_alpha   90.00
_cell.angle_beta   90.00
_cell.angle_gamma   90.00
#
_symmetry.space_group_name_H-M   'P 1'
#
loop_
_entity.id
_entity.type
_entity.pdbx_description
1 polymer ?
#
loop_
_entity_poly.entity_id
_entity_poly.type
_entity_poly.pdbx_seq_one_letter_code
_entity_poly.pdbx_strand_id
1 'polypeptide(L)' 'MSETFYDYWSNEFTTMRTNTPKYDFVRDMLDDEHFPQEGDDTVIMEYLEKNRACNGAIKAFRQLWNEYADDMM' A
#
# COMPACT_ATOMS: atom_id res chain seq x y z
N MET A 1 12.21 -13.29 9.04
CA MET A 1 12.26 -12.28 7.98
C MET A 1 11.02 -11.40 8.04
N SER A 2 11.22 -10.10 7.91
CA SER A 2 10.09 -9.19 7.90
C SER A 2 9.52 -9.09 6.49
N GLU A 3 8.19 -9.03 6.40
CA GLU A 3 7.51 -8.83 5.14
C GLU A 3 7.63 -7.36 4.73
N THR A 4 7.70 -7.10 3.42
CA THR A 4 7.61 -5.75 2.91
C THR A 4 6.15 -5.30 2.97
N PHE A 5 5.92 -4.00 2.83
CA PHE A 5 4.56 -3.45 2.73
C PHE A 5 3.78 -4.14 1.61
N TYR A 6 4.41 -4.31 0.47
CA TYR A 6 3.78 -4.97 -0.68
C TYR A 6 3.36 -6.41 -0.34
N ASP A 7 4.29 -7.18 0.23
CA ASP A 7 4.02 -8.58 0.59
C ASP A 7 2.91 -8.69 1.63
N TYR A 8 2.95 -7.84 2.64
CA TYR A 8 1.96 -7.84 3.71
C TYR A 8 0.55 -7.66 3.14
N TRP A 9 0.35 -6.61 2.34
CA TRP A 9 -0.98 -6.31 1.82
C TRP A 9 -1.40 -7.25 0.70
N SER A 10 -0.44 -7.82 -0.01
CA SER A 10 -0.69 -8.85 -1.00
C SER A 10 -1.35 -10.07 -0.34
N ASN A 11 -0.86 -10.45 0.85
CA ASN A 11 -1.41 -11.56 1.61
C ASN A 11 -2.76 -11.22 2.24
N GLU A 12 -2.94 -9.98 2.67
CA GLU A 12 -4.17 -9.54 3.34
C GLU A 12 -5.29 -9.19 2.37
N PHE A 13 -4.98 -9.06 1.09
CA PHE A 13 -5.92 -8.57 0.08
C PHE A 13 -7.21 -9.40 0.04
N THR A 14 -7.09 -10.72 0.16
CA THR A 14 -8.26 -11.61 0.07
C THR A 14 -9.21 -11.46 1.25
N THR A 15 -8.74 -10.91 2.35
CA THR A 15 -9.55 -10.70 3.55
C THR A 15 -10.04 -9.26 3.68
N MET A 16 -9.61 -8.39 2.79
CA MET A 16 -9.99 -6.98 2.86
C MET A 16 -11.45 -6.78 2.42
N ARG A 17 -12.09 -5.79 3.04
CA ARG A 17 -13.44 -5.43 2.68
C ARG A 17 -13.45 -4.68 1.35
N THR A 18 -14.26 -5.14 0.40
CA THR A 18 -14.40 -4.49 -0.91
C THR A 18 -15.11 -3.14 -0.76
N ASN A 19 -14.96 -2.29 -1.78
CA ASN A 19 -15.58 -0.96 -1.85
C ASN A 19 -15.08 0.00 -0.76
N THR A 20 -13.83 -0.16 -0.35
CA THR A 20 -13.18 0.79 0.55
C THR A 20 -11.99 1.41 -0.16
N PRO A 21 -11.58 2.64 0.21
CA PRO A 21 -10.39 3.24 -0.38
C PRO A 21 -9.13 2.39 -0.18
N LYS A 22 -9.02 1.70 0.94
CA LYS A 22 -7.88 0.81 1.20
C LYS A 22 -7.86 -0.35 0.22
N TYR A 23 -9.01 -0.98 0.00
CA TYR A 23 -9.12 -2.08 -0.96
C TYR A 23 -8.73 -1.62 -2.35
N ASP A 24 -9.26 -0.48 -2.77
CA ASP A 24 -8.97 0.06 -4.10
C ASP A 24 -7.48 0.34 -4.26
N PHE A 25 -6.85 0.88 -3.21
CA PHE A 25 -5.41 1.14 -3.25
C PHE A 25 -4.62 -0.15 -3.43
N VAL A 26 -4.91 -1.17 -2.63
CA VAL A 26 -4.18 -2.44 -2.69
C VAL A 26 -4.41 -3.12 -4.04
N ARG A 27 -5.63 -3.08 -4.55
CA ARG A 27 -5.94 -3.65 -5.87
C ARG A 27 -5.09 -2.97 -6.95
N ASP A 28 -5.04 -1.64 -6.93
CA ASP A 28 -4.25 -0.89 -7.91
C ASP A 28 -2.76 -1.18 -7.76
N MET A 29 -2.30 -1.30 -6.52
CA MET A 29 -0.92 -1.65 -6.22
C MET A 29 -0.53 -3.00 -6.82
N LEU A 30 -1.40 -3.99 -6.66
CA LEU A 30 -1.14 -5.34 -7.17
C LEU A 30 -1.20 -5.39 -8.69
N ASP A 31 -1.97 -4.51 -9.30
CA ASP A 31 -2.12 -4.43 -10.74
C ASP A 31 -1.01 -3.60 -11.40
N ASP A 32 -0.27 -2.84 -10.63
CA ASP A 32 0.78 -1.96 -11.12
C ASP A 32 2.13 -2.66 -11.06
N GLU A 33 2.63 -3.09 -12.21
CA GLU A 33 3.90 -3.83 -12.28
C GLU A 33 5.12 -2.98 -11.94
N HIS A 34 4.99 -1.67 -11.88
CA HIS A 34 6.08 -0.76 -11.55
C HIS A 34 6.08 -0.33 -10.07
N PHE A 35 5.08 -0.74 -9.32
CA PHE A 35 4.98 -0.36 -7.91
C PHE A 35 6.17 -0.90 -7.12
N PRO A 36 6.82 -0.06 -6.27
CA PRO A 36 7.98 -0.51 -5.49
C PRO A 36 7.56 -1.59 -4.50
N GLN A 37 8.11 -2.78 -4.68
CA GLN A 37 7.82 -3.92 -3.81
C GLN A 37 8.68 -3.93 -2.56
N GLU A 38 9.79 -3.18 -2.60
CA GLU A 38 10.69 -3.04 -1.46
C GLU A 38 10.90 -1.57 -1.18
N GLY A 39 11.28 -1.27 0.04
CA GLY A 39 11.53 0.09 0.46
C GLY A 39 10.60 0.52 1.58
N ASP A 40 10.87 1.69 2.12
CA ASP A 40 10.09 2.23 3.22
C ASP A 40 8.97 3.14 2.69
N ASP A 41 8.28 3.78 3.63
CA ASP A 41 7.18 4.69 3.30
C ASP A 41 7.62 5.87 2.43
N THR A 42 8.86 6.32 2.60
CA THR A 42 9.39 7.44 1.81
C THR A 42 9.49 7.05 0.34
N VAL A 43 10.00 5.84 0.06
CA VAL A 43 10.14 5.35 -1.31
C VAL A 43 8.77 5.24 -1.99
N ILE A 44 7.80 4.69 -1.28
CA ILE A 44 6.46 4.51 -1.83
C ILE A 44 5.77 5.86 -2.01
N MET A 45 5.93 6.76 -1.05
CA MET A 45 5.33 8.09 -1.14
C MET A 45 5.89 8.86 -2.34
N GLU A 46 7.20 8.78 -2.57
CA GLU A 46 7.81 9.41 -3.72
C GLU A 46 7.26 8.86 -5.03
N TYR A 47 7.07 7.54 -5.09
CA TYR A 47 6.48 6.90 -6.26
C TYR A 47 5.06 7.41 -6.50
N LEU A 48 4.25 7.49 -5.46
CA LEU A 48 2.88 7.98 -5.56
C LEU A 48 2.83 9.43 -6.04
N GLU A 49 3.68 10.27 -5.50
CA GLU A 49 3.76 11.67 -5.91
C GLU A 49 4.21 11.80 -7.36
N LYS A 50 5.19 11.02 -7.76
CA LYS A 50 5.70 11.02 -9.13
C LYS A 50 4.63 10.59 -10.12
N ASN A 51 3.74 9.70 -9.71
CA ASN A 51 2.65 9.21 -10.56
C ASN A 51 1.36 9.99 -10.37
N ARG A 52 1.41 11.11 -9.65
CA ARG A 52 0.28 12.00 -9.42
C ARG A 52 -0.91 11.32 -8.79
N ALA A 53 -0.66 10.49 -7.80
CA ALA A 53 -1.74 9.83 -7.07
C ALA A 53 -2.66 10.87 -6.42
N CYS A 54 -3.96 10.59 -6.43
CA CYS A 54 -4.92 11.52 -5.83
C CYS A 54 -4.80 11.51 -4.30
N ASN A 55 -5.36 12.54 -3.67
CA ASN A 55 -5.31 12.67 -2.21
C ASN A 55 -5.94 11.47 -1.49
N GLY A 56 -7.00 10.91 -2.08
CA GLY A 56 -7.63 9.71 -1.52
C GLY A 56 -6.70 8.52 -1.48
N ALA A 57 -5.90 8.35 -2.55
CA ALA A 57 -4.92 7.26 -2.61
C ALA A 57 -3.82 7.46 -1.58
N ILE A 58 -3.35 8.70 -1.42
CA ILE A 58 -2.31 9.01 -0.44
C ILE A 58 -2.80 8.78 0.98
N LYS A 59 -4.04 9.18 1.29
CA LYS A 59 -4.64 8.92 2.59
C LYS A 59 -4.77 7.43 2.86
N ALA A 60 -5.23 6.68 1.87
CA ALA A 60 -5.36 5.23 1.99
C ALA A 60 -3.99 4.60 2.25
N PHE A 61 -2.96 5.03 1.53
CA PHE A 61 -1.61 4.52 1.74
C PHE A 61 -1.14 4.77 3.18
N ARG A 62 -1.35 5.98 3.69
CA ARG A 62 -0.93 6.31 5.06
C ARG A 62 -1.61 5.43 6.09
N GLN A 63 -2.89 5.16 5.92
CA GLN A 63 -3.62 4.28 6.82
C GLN A 63 -3.10 2.85 6.74
N LEU A 64 -2.86 2.37 5.52
CA LEU A 64 -2.32 1.03 5.30
C LEU A 64 -0.91 0.89 5.88
N TRP A 65 -0.08 1.92 5.72
CA TRP A 65 1.26 1.89 6.28
C TRP A 65 1.22 1.83 7.81
N ASN A 66 0.34 2.61 8.43
CA ASN A 66 0.20 2.59 9.88
C ASN A 66 -0.23 1.22 10.38
N GLU A 67 -1.16 0.57 9.70
CA GLU A 67 -1.61 -0.77 10.08
C GLU A 67 -0.50 -1.80 9.90
N TYR A 68 0.24 -1.70 8.80
CA TYR A 68 1.36 -2.58 8.54
C TYR A 68 2.46 -2.42 9.60
N ALA A 69 2.85 -1.19 9.88
CA ALA A 69 3.90 -0.91 10.86
C ALA A 69 3.50 -1.35 12.26
N ASP A 70 2.24 -1.16 12.60
CA ASP A 70 1.69 -1.54 13.90
C ASP A 70 1.74 -3.05 14.09
N ASP A 71 1.39 -3.80 13.06
CA ASP A 71 1.38 -5.25 13.10
C ASP A 71 2.79 -5.84 13.11
N MET A 72 3.75 -5.12 12.54
CA MET A 72 5.14 -5.58 12.44
C MET A 72 6.00 -5.20 13.65
N MET A 73 5.46 -4.44 14.59
CA MET A 73 6.19 -4.04 15.79
C MET A 73 6.15 -5.11 16.88
#